data_a615893aae8ce7c92a047d0528a549bc
#
_entry.id   a615893aae8ce7c92a047d0528a549bc
#
_cell.length_a   1.000
_cell.length_b   1.000
_cell.length_c   1.000
_cell.angle_alpha   90.00
_cell.angle_beta   90.00
_cell.angle_gamma   90.00
#
_symmetry.space_group_name_H-M   'P 1'
#
loop_
_entity.id
_entity.type
_entity.pdbx_description
1 polymer ?
#
loop_
_entity_poly.entity_id
_entity_poly.type
_entity_poly.pdbx_seq_one_letter_code
_entity_poly.pdbx_strand_id
1 'polypeptide(L)'
;NGKLIVKDSKVDMKNLSMNTMGGNVVMNGYYSTTDVEKPEMNAGFKLNALSFAQVYKELDMVQQLAPIFENLKGNFSGSMKVQTVLDTSMSPVLETMQGNGSLSTKDLSLSGVKVIDQIAEAVKKPDLKDMKVKDMTLDFTIENGRVAIQPFDIKLGDYVMNLSGSTGLDQTIDYSGKIKLPASAGDLAKLTTLDLKIGGSFTSPKVSIDTKSMANQAVEAVADKAVSELG
;
A
#
# COMPACT_ATOMS: atom_id res chain seq x y z
N ASN A 1 -15.60 -3.53 -24.98
CA ASN A 1 -16.60 -2.55 -25.37
C ASN A 1 -16.09 -1.15 -25.07
N GLY A 2 -16.62 -0.12 -25.76
CA GLY A 2 -16.28 1.29 -25.54
C GLY A 2 -16.22 2.07 -26.83
N LYS A 3 -15.85 3.35 -26.74
CA LYS A 3 -15.75 4.25 -27.88
C LYS A 3 -14.40 4.97 -27.87
N LEU A 4 -13.73 5.00 -29.01
CA LEU A 4 -12.57 5.84 -29.29
C LEU A 4 -12.98 6.94 -30.25
N ILE A 5 -12.62 8.18 -29.95
CA ILE A 5 -12.86 9.35 -30.82
C ILE A 5 -11.50 9.97 -31.06
N VAL A 6 -11.08 9.97 -32.32
CA VAL A 6 -9.82 10.58 -32.79
C VAL A 6 -10.13 11.89 -33.49
N LYS A 7 -9.65 12.99 -32.92
CA LYS A 7 -9.85 14.34 -33.48
C LYS A 7 -8.79 15.31 -32.90
N ASP A 8 -8.30 16.23 -33.74
CA ASP A 8 -7.45 17.34 -33.33
C ASP A 8 -6.24 16.91 -32.45
N SER A 9 -5.46 15.95 -32.94
CA SER A 9 -4.31 15.37 -32.24
C SER A 9 -4.64 14.77 -30.85
N LYS A 10 -5.89 14.36 -30.68
CA LYS A 10 -6.40 13.78 -29.44
C LYS A 10 -7.17 12.48 -29.67
N VAL A 11 -7.00 11.53 -28.77
CA VAL A 11 -7.80 10.30 -28.73
C VAL A 11 -8.57 10.29 -27.41
N ASP A 12 -9.87 10.53 -27.49
CA ASP A 12 -10.75 10.38 -26.32
C ASP A 12 -11.20 8.91 -26.21
N MET A 13 -11.08 8.39 -25.01
CA MET A 13 -11.46 7.03 -24.61
C MET A 13 -12.70 7.09 -23.73
N LYS A 14 -13.78 6.46 -24.16
CA LYS A 14 -15.06 6.48 -23.42
C LYS A 14 -15.51 5.07 -23.10
N ASN A 15 -15.59 4.75 -21.82
CA ASN A 15 -16.05 3.47 -21.28
C ASN A 15 -15.37 2.26 -21.97
N LEU A 16 -14.05 2.35 -22.19
CA LEU A 16 -13.30 1.22 -22.71
C LEU A 16 -13.26 0.13 -21.64
N SER A 17 -14.00 -0.93 -21.88
CA SER A 17 -14.10 -2.06 -20.94
C SER A 17 -13.41 -3.28 -21.53
N MET A 18 -12.55 -3.90 -20.72
CA MET A 18 -11.87 -5.15 -21.03
C MET A 18 -11.85 -6.09 -19.84
N ASN A 19 -11.93 -7.39 -20.12
CA ASN A 19 -11.68 -8.43 -19.13
C ASN A 19 -10.21 -8.82 -19.23
N THR A 20 -9.47 -8.63 -18.14
CA THR A 20 -8.03 -8.87 -18.07
C THR A 20 -7.61 -9.08 -16.62
N MET A 21 -6.44 -9.68 -16.39
CA MET A 21 -5.85 -9.84 -15.07
C MET A 21 -6.82 -10.45 -14.03
N GLY A 22 -7.66 -11.40 -14.48
CA GLY A 22 -8.64 -12.10 -13.64
C GLY A 22 -9.92 -11.35 -13.33
N GLY A 23 -10.07 -10.11 -13.79
CA GLY A 23 -11.21 -9.25 -13.53
C GLY A 23 -11.62 -8.40 -14.72
N ASN A 24 -12.16 -7.22 -14.42
CA ASN A 24 -12.60 -6.26 -15.43
C ASN A 24 -12.03 -4.87 -15.14
N VAL A 25 -11.60 -4.19 -16.22
CA VAL A 25 -11.12 -2.80 -16.19
C VAL A 25 -12.01 -1.95 -17.09
N VAL A 26 -12.49 -0.82 -16.58
CA VAL A 26 -13.15 0.21 -17.37
C VAL A 26 -12.33 1.48 -17.34
N MET A 27 -11.92 1.97 -18.50
CA MET A 27 -11.10 3.16 -18.65
C MET A 27 -11.88 4.29 -19.37
N ASN A 28 -11.71 5.50 -18.85
CA ASN A 28 -12.14 6.74 -19.47
C ASN A 28 -10.98 7.73 -19.43
N GLY A 29 -10.85 8.56 -20.45
CA GLY A 29 -9.78 9.55 -20.45
C GLY A 29 -9.42 10.00 -21.85
N TYR A 30 -8.22 10.55 -21.98
CA TYR A 30 -7.69 10.94 -23.27
C TYR A 30 -6.17 10.77 -23.34
N TYR A 31 -5.72 10.66 -24.55
CA TYR A 31 -4.34 10.81 -24.96
C TYR A 31 -4.26 11.99 -25.94
N SER A 32 -3.29 12.86 -25.77
CA SER A 32 -3.11 14.06 -26.59
C SER A 32 -1.66 14.17 -27.08
N THR A 33 -1.50 14.42 -28.38
CA THR A 33 -0.24 14.75 -29.05
C THR A 33 -0.25 16.20 -29.55
N THR A 34 -1.01 17.09 -28.91
CA THR A 34 -1.00 18.51 -29.24
C THR A 34 0.42 19.09 -29.11
N ASP A 35 1.16 18.66 -28.10
CA ASP A 35 2.60 18.78 -28.02
C ASP A 35 3.22 17.41 -28.36
N VAL A 36 3.84 17.31 -29.53
CA VAL A 36 4.40 16.03 -30.03
C VAL A 36 5.61 15.57 -29.20
N GLU A 37 6.35 16.52 -28.59
CA GLU A 37 7.49 16.21 -27.77
C GLU A 37 7.12 15.84 -26.32
N LYS A 38 5.92 16.19 -25.90
CA LYS A 38 5.38 15.91 -24.57
C LYS A 38 3.94 15.43 -24.66
N PRO A 39 3.70 14.26 -25.25
CA PRO A 39 2.37 13.69 -25.30
C PRO A 39 1.82 13.49 -23.89
N GLU A 40 0.56 13.79 -23.68
CA GLU A 40 -0.08 13.69 -22.37
C GLU A 40 -1.15 12.60 -22.34
N MET A 41 -1.24 11.93 -21.25
CA MET A 41 -2.32 11.01 -20.93
C MET A 41 -3.03 11.45 -19.64
N ASN A 42 -4.36 11.45 -19.67
CA ASN A 42 -5.18 11.58 -18.49
C ASN A 42 -6.22 10.47 -18.53
N ALA A 43 -6.22 9.60 -17.55
CA ALA A 43 -7.07 8.43 -17.53
C ALA A 43 -7.66 8.15 -16.15
N GLY A 44 -8.94 7.83 -16.11
CA GLY A 44 -9.64 7.29 -14.96
C GLY A 44 -9.94 5.81 -15.17
N PHE A 45 -9.66 5.01 -14.17
CA PHE A 45 -9.88 3.57 -14.19
C PHE A 45 -10.90 3.18 -13.11
N LYS A 46 -11.78 2.24 -13.48
CA LYS A 46 -12.54 1.44 -12.53
C LYS A 46 -12.05 0.00 -12.63
N LEU A 47 -11.63 -0.56 -11.52
CA LEU A 47 -11.01 -1.87 -11.40
C LEU A 47 -12.00 -2.77 -10.66
N ASN A 48 -12.28 -3.95 -11.20
CA ASN A 48 -13.20 -4.88 -10.58
C ASN A 48 -12.60 -6.28 -10.50
N ALA A 49 -12.39 -6.75 -9.27
CA ALA A 49 -11.90 -8.08 -8.94
C ALA A 49 -10.60 -8.49 -9.64
N LEU A 50 -9.65 -7.56 -9.83
CA LEU A 50 -8.34 -7.86 -10.43
C LEU A 50 -7.51 -8.72 -9.48
N SER A 51 -6.81 -9.72 -10.02
CA SER A 51 -5.88 -10.56 -9.26
C SER A 51 -4.57 -9.83 -9.01
N PHE A 52 -4.12 -9.72 -7.75
CA PHE A 52 -2.82 -9.16 -7.41
C PHE A 52 -1.68 -9.82 -8.19
N ALA A 53 -1.67 -11.16 -8.24
CA ALA A 53 -0.62 -11.92 -8.91
C ALA A 53 -0.58 -11.69 -10.43
N GLN A 54 -1.75 -11.57 -11.08
CA GLN A 54 -1.78 -11.31 -12.52
C GLN A 54 -1.40 -9.88 -12.85
N VAL A 55 -1.87 -8.91 -12.07
CA VAL A 55 -1.49 -7.49 -12.23
C VAL A 55 0.02 -7.32 -12.08
N TYR A 56 0.64 -7.92 -11.06
CA TYR A 56 2.08 -7.88 -10.87
C TYR A 56 2.85 -8.51 -12.05
N LYS A 57 2.37 -9.66 -12.55
CA LYS A 57 3.01 -10.38 -13.66
C LYS A 57 2.92 -9.62 -14.99
N GLU A 58 1.81 -8.95 -15.25
CA GLU A 58 1.49 -8.38 -16.56
C GLU A 58 1.88 -6.89 -16.70
N LEU A 59 2.09 -6.17 -15.58
CA LEU A 59 2.33 -4.72 -15.60
C LEU A 59 3.68 -4.37 -14.94
N ASP A 60 4.70 -4.12 -15.76
CA ASP A 60 6.04 -3.71 -15.29
C ASP A 60 6.01 -2.45 -14.40
N MET A 61 5.09 -1.52 -14.69
CA MET A 61 4.89 -0.33 -13.87
C MET A 61 4.45 -0.68 -12.45
N VAL A 62 3.64 -1.73 -12.27
CA VAL A 62 3.23 -2.18 -10.93
C VAL A 62 4.39 -2.82 -10.19
N GLN A 63 5.28 -3.52 -10.89
CA GLN A 63 6.50 -4.07 -10.29
C GLN A 63 7.41 -2.97 -9.72
N GLN A 64 7.40 -1.79 -10.32
CA GLN A 64 8.17 -0.63 -9.85
C GLN A 64 7.44 0.15 -8.74
N LEU A 65 6.16 0.46 -8.92
CA LEU A 65 5.39 1.33 -8.01
C LEU A 65 4.83 0.59 -6.78
N ALA A 66 4.52 -0.69 -6.93
CA ALA A 66 3.89 -1.51 -5.89
C ALA A 66 4.47 -2.93 -5.84
N PRO A 67 5.80 -3.09 -5.64
CA PRO A 67 6.45 -4.40 -5.64
C PRO A 67 5.89 -5.35 -4.58
N ILE A 68 5.21 -4.84 -3.56
CA ILE A 68 4.51 -5.66 -2.57
C ILE A 68 3.48 -6.62 -3.20
N PHE A 69 2.94 -6.30 -4.39
CA PHE A 69 1.95 -7.14 -5.09
C PHE A 69 2.47 -8.55 -5.40
N GLU A 70 3.78 -8.73 -5.53
CA GLU A 70 4.43 -10.05 -5.65
C GLU A 70 4.05 -11.00 -4.51
N ASN A 71 3.91 -10.44 -3.32
CA ASN A 71 3.69 -11.15 -2.08
C ASN A 71 2.20 -11.24 -1.68
N LEU A 72 1.30 -10.68 -2.51
CA LEU A 72 -0.13 -10.65 -2.25
C LEU A 72 -0.87 -11.73 -3.05
N LYS A 73 -1.81 -12.40 -2.40
CA LYS A 73 -2.82 -13.25 -3.04
C LYS A 73 -4.20 -12.69 -2.75
N GLY A 74 -5.17 -13.06 -3.61
CA GLY A 74 -6.52 -12.52 -3.57
C GLY A 74 -6.75 -11.51 -4.68
N ASN A 75 -7.83 -10.77 -4.57
CA ASN A 75 -8.26 -9.82 -5.57
C ASN A 75 -8.44 -8.43 -4.98
N PHE A 76 -8.48 -7.43 -5.84
CA PHE A 76 -8.82 -6.07 -5.44
C PHE A 76 -9.77 -5.41 -6.45
N SER A 77 -10.52 -4.48 -5.95
CA SER A 77 -11.37 -3.57 -6.74
C SER A 77 -11.08 -2.14 -6.34
N GLY A 78 -11.41 -1.18 -7.20
CA GLY A 78 -11.20 0.21 -6.86
C GLY A 78 -11.37 1.15 -8.01
N SER A 79 -10.91 2.36 -7.80
CA SER A 79 -10.85 3.38 -8.84
C SER A 79 -9.59 4.21 -8.68
N MET A 80 -9.05 4.69 -9.80
CA MET A 80 -7.92 5.59 -9.81
C MET A 80 -8.02 6.58 -10.95
N LYS A 81 -7.43 7.75 -10.75
CA LYS A 81 -7.20 8.74 -11.81
C LYS A 81 -5.71 9.01 -11.89
N VAL A 82 -5.19 9.05 -13.08
CA VAL A 82 -3.77 9.34 -13.33
C VAL A 82 -3.63 10.29 -14.50
N GLN A 83 -2.64 11.18 -14.40
CA GLN A 83 -2.16 11.96 -15.53
C GLN A 83 -0.64 11.84 -15.58
N THR A 84 -0.08 11.83 -16.78
CA THR A 84 1.36 11.72 -16.99
C THR A 84 1.73 12.18 -18.39
N VAL A 85 2.99 12.56 -18.58
CA VAL A 85 3.60 12.69 -19.89
C VAL A 85 4.02 11.29 -20.36
N LEU A 86 3.96 11.07 -21.67
CA LEU A 86 4.45 9.83 -22.28
C LEU A 86 5.80 10.07 -22.97
N ASP A 87 6.65 9.06 -22.97
CA ASP A 87 7.89 9.08 -23.73
C ASP A 87 7.67 8.77 -25.23
N THR A 88 8.76 8.74 -25.99
CA THR A 88 8.74 8.43 -27.43
C THR A 88 8.27 7.02 -27.76
N SER A 89 8.26 6.11 -26.79
CA SER A 89 7.74 4.75 -26.89
C SER A 89 6.30 4.63 -26.42
N MET A 90 5.64 5.75 -26.10
CA MET A 90 4.29 5.82 -25.56
C MET A 90 4.15 5.24 -24.14
N SER A 91 5.26 5.11 -23.42
CA SER A 91 5.29 4.65 -22.04
C SER A 91 5.14 5.82 -21.08
N PRO A 92 4.42 5.66 -19.96
CA PRO A 92 4.31 6.70 -18.93
C PRO A 92 5.69 7.08 -18.35
N VAL A 93 5.98 8.38 -18.32
CA VAL A 93 7.14 8.91 -17.59
C VAL A 93 6.76 9.01 -16.12
N LEU A 94 7.19 8.02 -15.34
CA LEU A 94 6.71 7.81 -13.97
C LEU A 94 6.96 9.00 -13.04
N GLU A 95 8.07 9.74 -13.25
CA GLU A 95 8.40 10.95 -12.47
C GLU A 95 7.41 12.09 -12.68
N THR A 96 6.71 12.10 -13.82
CA THR A 96 5.67 13.10 -14.15
C THR A 96 4.29 12.65 -13.72
N MET A 97 4.16 11.39 -13.26
CA MET A 97 2.88 10.81 -12.92
C MET A 97 2.29 11.48 -11.68
N GLN A 98 1.05 11.94 -11.84
CA GLN A 98 0.21 12.43 -10.75
C GLN A 98 -1.09 11.64 -10.74
N GLY A 99 -1.60 11.36 -9.55
CA GLY A 99 -2.83 10.58 -9.47
C GLY A 99 -3.34 10.39 -8.05
N ASN A 100 -4.50 9.82 -7.97
CA ASN A 100 -5.09 9.37 -6.71
C ASN A 100 -6.02 8.18 -6.98
N GLY A 101 -6.31 7.44 -5.94
CA GLY A 101 -7.21 6.31 -6.05
C GLY A 101 -7.53 5.68 -4.70
N SER A 102 -8.43 4.73 -4.78
CA SER A 102 -8.81 3.88 -3.66
C SER A 102 -8.86 2.43 -4.14
N LEU A 103 -8.33 1.52 -3.33
CA LEU A 103 -8.35 0.08 -3.55
C LEU A 103 -8.97 -0.63 -2.37
N SER A 104 -9.88 -1.56 -2.63
CA SER A 104 -10.46 -2.48 -1.63
C SER A 104 -10.04 -3.90 -1.97
N THR A 105 -9.54 -4.63 -0.99
CA THR A 105 -9.07 -6.01 -1.14
C THR A 105 -10.18 -7.01 -0.87
N LYS A 106 -10.06 -8.20 -1.42
CA LYS A 106 -10.91 -9.35 -1.14
C LYS A 106 -10.09 -10.63 -1.09
N ASP A 107 -10.33 -11.42 -0.03
CA ASP A 107 -9.62 -12.68 0.24
C ASP A 107 -8.09 -12.48 0.29
N LEU A 108 -7.66 -11.36 0.90
CA LEU A 108 -6.27 -10.97 0.96
C LEU A 108 -5.46 -11.94 1.82
N SER A 109 -4.35 -12.41 1.28
CA SER A 109 -3.32 -13.07 2.07
C SER A 109 -1.91 -12.58 1.67
N LEU A 110 -1.04 -12.52 2.66
CA LEU A 110 0.37 -12.14 2.53
C LEU A 110 1.25 -13.39 2.62
N SER A 111 2.33 -13.44 1.85
CA SER A 111 3.29 -14.54 1.92
C SER A 111 4.69 -14.03 1.61
N GLY A 112 5.65 -14.28 2.51
CA GLY A 112 7.05 -13.89 2.30
C GLY A 112 7.32 -12.40 2.37
N VAL A 113 6.50 -11.63 3.10
CA VAL A 113 6.67 -10.19 3.30
C VAL A 113 7.69 -9.95 4.40
N LYS A 114 8.92 -9.62 4.03
CA LYS A 114 10.04 -9.42 4.98
C LYS A 114 9.74 -8.43 6.11
N VAL A 115 8.93 -7.42 5.85
CA VAL A 115 8.51 -6.46 6.88
C VAL A 115 7.71 -7.17 7.98
N ILE A 116 6.79 -8.05 7.62
CA ILE A 116 5.99 -8.82 8.59
C ILE A 116 6.89 -9.77 9.39
N ASP A 117 7.87 -10.38 8.72
CA ASP A 117 8.85 -11.25 9.39
C ASP A 117 9.63 -10.50 10.47
N GLN A 118 10.12 -9.30 10.16
CA GLN A 118 10.86 -8.46 11.11
C GLN A 118 9.97 -7.95 12.25
N ILE A 119 8.71 -7.59 11.97
CA ILE A 119 7.75 -7.22 13.01
C ILE A 119 7.50 -8.41 13.94
N ALA A 120 7.24 -9.60 13.39
CA ALA A 120 7.00 -10.82 14.16
C ALA A 120 8.17 -11.17 15.10
N GLU A 121 9.39 -11.00 14.62
CA GLU A 121 10.62 -11.18 15.42
C GLU A 121 10.72 -10.13 16.54
N ALA A 122 10.49 -8.85 16.21
CA ALA A 122 10.61 -7.76 17.18
C ALA A 122 9.58 -7.85 18.32
N VAL A 123 8.34 -8.29 18.01
CA VAL A 123 7.29 -8.51 19.03
C VAL A 123 7.31 -9.93 19.63
N LYS A 124 8.27 -10.78 19.22
CA LYS A 124 8.43 -12.19 19.67
C LYS A 124 7.17 -13.04 19.42
N LYS A 125 6.52 -12.85 18.28
CA LYS A 125 5.30 -13.53 17.86
C LYS A 125 5.47 -14.12 16.45
N PRO A 126 6.15 -15.26 16.31
CA PRO A 126 6.42 -15.87 14.99
C PRO A 126 5.17 -16.26 14.22
N ASP A 127 4.07 -16.53 14.90
CA ASP A 127 2.77 -16.85 14.32
C ASP A 127 2.14 -15.69 13.51
N LEU A 128 2.59 -14.44 13.70
CA LEU A 128 2.16 -13.31 12.87
C LEU A 128 2.45 -13.50 11.37
N LYS A 129 3.50 -14.27 11.05
CA LYS A 129 3.90 -14.54 9.65
C LYS A 129 2.85 -15.30 8.86
N ASP A 130 2.06 -16.13 9.54
CA ASP A 130 1.07 -17.04 8.95
C ASP A 130 -0.37 -16.56 9.18
N MET A 131 -0.56 -15.41 9.81
CA MET A 131 -1.88 -14.88 10.09
C MET A 131 -2.57 -14.37 8.82
N LYS A 132 -3.86 -14.66 8.69
CA LYS A 132 -4.69 -14.09 7.64
C LYS A 132 -4.90 -12.60 7.89
N VAL A 133 -4.71 -11.81 6.83
CA VAL A 133 -5.03 -10.39 6.82
C VAL A 133 -6.52 -10.23 6.55
N LYS A 134 -7.19 -9.36 7.30
CA LYS A 134 -8.56 -8.97 6.95
C LYS A 134 -8.56 -8.05 5.74
N ASP A 135 -9.60 -8.16 4.93
CA ASP A 135 -9.80 -7.26 3.81
C ASP A 135 -9.83 -5.80 4.27
N MET A 136 -9.25 -4.93 3.46
CA MET A 136 -9.06 -3.53 3.78
C MET A 136 -9.33 -2.63 2.58
N THR A 137 -9.50 -1.34 2.85
CA THR A 137 -9.54 -0.30 1.83
C THR A 137 -8.36 0.65 2.06
N LEU A 138 -7.68 1.02 0.98
CA LEU A 138 -6.54 1.92 0.95
C LEU A 138 -6.85 3.09 0.03
N ASP A 139 -6.59 4.31 0.50
CA ASP A 139 -6.57 5.51 -0.31
C ASP A 139 -5.12 5.93 -0.55
N PHE A 140 -4.79 6.31 -1.78
CA PHE A 140 -3.43 6.67 -2.15
C PHE A 140 -3.38 7.88 -3.08
N THR A 141 -2.23 8.54 -3.09
CA THR A 141 -1.87 9.57 -4.05
C THR A 141 -0.56 9.21 -4.74
N ILE A 142 -0.40 9.61 -6.00
CA ILE A 142 0.83 9.46 -6.77
C ILE A 142 1.32 10.87 -7.09
N GLU A 143 2.50 11.21 -6.64
CA GLU A 143 3.11 12.51 -6.89
C GLU A 143 4.63 12.44 -6.68
N ASN A 144 5.39 13.19 -7.49
CA ASN A 144 6.84 13.32 -7.35
C ASN A 144 7.58 11.97 -7.30
N GLY A 145 7.17 11.02 -8.15
CA GLY A 145 7.76 9.69 -8.19
C GLY A 145 7.51 8.82 -6.95
N ARG A 146 6.47 9.13 -6.17
CA ARG A 146 6.10 8.36 -4.98
C ARG A 146 4.61 8.04 -4.95
N VAL A 147 4.29 6.86 -4.43
CA VAL A 147 2.92 6.46 -4.06
C VAL A 147 2.78 6.61 -2.55
N ALA A 148 2.02 7.60 -2.11
CA ALA A 148 1.73 7.82 -0.70
C ALA A 148 0.38 7.21 -0.33
N ILE A 149 0.35 6.42 0.75
CA ILE A 149 -0.87 5.76 1.26
C ILE A 149 -1.34 6.50 2.50
N GLN A 150 -2.62 6.86 2.50
CA GLN A 150 -3.28 7.49 3.65
C GLN A 150 -3.33 6.51 4.83
N PRO A 151 -3.46 6.98 6.08
CA PRO A 151 -3.54 6.10 7.24
C PRO A 151 -4.57 4.98 7.08
N PHE A 152 -4.14 3.74 7.27
CA PHE A 152 -4.96 2.54 7.14
C PHE A 152 -4.62 1.50 8.20
N ASP A 153 -5.56 0.60 8.45
CA ASP A 153 -5.40 -0.48 9.43
C ASP A 153 -5.12 -1.81 8.74
N ILE A 154 -4.05 -2.48 9.17
CA ILE A 154 -3.80 -3.90 8.87
C ILE A 154 -4.19 -4.71 10.10
N LYS A 155 -5.11 -5.66 9.94
CA LYS A 155 -5.52 -6.58 11.01
C LYS A 155 -4.96 -7.96 10.75
N LEU A 156 -4.05 -8.38 11.63
CA LEU A 156 -3.40 -9.69 11.64
C LEU A 156 -3.85 -10.43 12.91
N GLY A 157 -4.86 -11.30 12.79
CA GLY A 157 -5.53 -11.85 13.98
C GLY A 157 -6.07 -10.73 14.87
N ASP A 158 -5.65 -10.71 16.13
CA ASP A 158 -6.04 -9.68 17.11
C ASP A 158 -5.10 -8.47 17.15
N TYR A 159 -4.00 -8.49 16.37
CA TYR A 159 -3.11 -7.36 16.21
C TYR A 159 -3.67 -6.36 15.21
N VAL A 160 -3.60 -5.08 15.52
CA VAL A 160 -3.99 -4.01 14.61
C VAL A 160 -2.78 -3.10 14.41
N MET A 161 -2.33 -2.97 13.18
CA MET A 161 -1.30 -2.00 12.79
C MET A 161 -1.95 -0.86 12.03
N ASN A 162 -1.87 0.35 12.55
CA ASN A 162 -2.23 1.56 11.81
C ASN A 162 -0.96 2.09 11.15
N LEU A 163 -0.94 2.18 9.83
CA LEU A 163 0.22 2.58 9.04
C LEU A 163 -0.15 3.70 8.07
N SER A 164 0.82 4.57 7.81
CA SER A 164 0.81 5.51 6.69
C SER A 164 2.23 5.69 6.18
N GLY A 165 2.39 6.10 4.94
CA GLY A 165 3.72 6.29 4.38
C GLY A 165 3.73 6.28 2.87
N SER A 166 4.91 6.09 2.30
CA SER A 166 5.05 6.10 0.84
C SER A 166 6.12 5.15 0.33
N THR A 167 5.94 4.77 -0.94
CA THR A 167 6.90 4.01 -1.74
C THR A 167 7.38 4.86 -2.89
N GLY A 168 8.69 4.95 -3.09
CA GLY A 168 9.31 5.63 -4.23
C GLY A 168 9.48 4.73 -5.45
N LEU A 169 9.64 5.33 -6.63
CA LEU A 169 10.02 4.64 -7.88
C LEU A 169 11.36 3.92 -7.76
N ASP A 170 12.25 4.42 -6.90
CA ASP A 170 13.53 3.81 -6.53
C ASP A 170 13.37 2.63 -5.57
N GLN A 171 12.13 2.17 -5.34
CA GLN A 171 11.73 1.12 -4.41
C GLN A 171 12.05 1.43 -2.93
N THR A 172 12.44 2.65 -2.61
CA THR A 172 12.53 3.07 -1.20
C THR A 172 11.16 3.09 -0.55
N ILE A 173 11.12 2.70 0.72
CA ILE A 173 9.91 2.73 1.53
C ILE A 173 10.13 3.60 2.76
N ASP A 174 9.11 4.36 3.12
CA ASP A 174 9.08 5.17 4.34
C ASP A 174 7.68 5.14 4.91
N TYR A 175 7.49 4.27 5.89
CA TYR A 175 6.22 4.09 6.58
C TYR A 175 6.40 4.27 8.08
N SER A 176 5.39 4.83 8.71
CA SER A 176 5.30 4.95 10.15
C SER A 176 3.91 4.60 10.64
N GLY A 177 3.82 4.23 11.90
CA GLY A 177 2.53 3.92 12.49
C GLY A 177 2.63 3.35 13.88
N LYS A 178 1.57 2.65 14.29
CA LYS A 178 1.44 2.06 15.62
C LYS A 178 0.93 0.62 15.52
N ILE A 179 1.45 -0.24 16.38
CA ILE A 179 0.93 -1.59 16.57
C ILE A 179 0.12 -1.59 17.87
N LYS A 180 -1.18 -1.86 17.77
CA LYS A 180 -2.03 -2.14 18.94
C LYS A 180 -1.90 -3.60 19.31
N LEU A 181 -1.51 -3.86 20.55
CA LEU A 181 -1.28 -5.19 21.08
C LEU A 181 -2.56 -5.78 21.68
N PRO A 182 -2.89 -7.05 21.40
CA PRO A 182 -4.00 -7.73 22.07
C PRO A 182 -3.65 -8.12 23.51
N ALA A 183 -4.66 -8.38 24.32
CA ALA A 183 -4.46 -8.86 25.70
C ALA A 183 -3.66 -10.18 25.76
N SER A 184 -3.71 -10.99 24.69
CA SER A 184 -2.95 -12.24 24.54
C SER A 184 -1.45 -12.04 24.26
N ALA A 185 -0.99 -10.79 24.12
CA ALA A 185 0.43 -10.49 23.86
C ALA A 185 1.37 -10.75 25.07
N GLY A 186 0.85 -11.26 26.20
CA GLY A 186 1.61 -11.56 27.40
C GLY A 186 2.09 -10.28 28.08
N ASP A 187 3.36 -10.24 28.54
CA ASP A 187 3.90 -9.05 29.20
C ASP A 187 3.87 -7.79 28.33
N LEU A 188 3.88 -7.95 27.02
CA LEU A 188 3.73 -6.82 26.07
C LEU A 188 2.32 -6.23 26.07
N ALA A 189 1.30 -6.96 26.54
CA ALA A 189 -0.08 -6.46 26.63
C ALA A 189 -0.26 -5.28 27.60
N LYS A 190 0.72 -5.11 28.52
CA LYS A 190 0.77 -3.91 29.41
C LYS A 190 1.05 -2.64 28.62
N LEU A 191 1.61 -2.78 27.42
CA LEU A 191 1.84 -1.68 26.48
C LEU A 191 0.69 -1.70 25.50
N THR A 192 -0.16 -0.72 25.56
CA THR A 192 -1.35 -0.67 24.69
C THR A 192 -0.99 -0.53 23.20
N THR A 193 0.12 0.17 22.92
CA THR A 193 0.61 0.42 21.55
C THR A 193 2.13 0.48 21.49
N LEU A 194 2.69 0.11 20.33
CA LEU A 194 4.11 0.28 19.99
C LEU A 194 4.23 1.18 18.77
N ASP A 195 5.16 2.12 18.81
CA ASP A 195 5.49 2.94 17.64
C ASP A 195 6.35 2.13 16.66
N LEU A 196 5.96 2.17 15.38
CA LEU A 196 6.58 1.43 14.30
C LEU A 196 7.11 2.39 13.23
N LYS A 197 8.35 2.17 12.79
CA LYS A 197 8.92 2.81 11.60
C LYS A 197 9.47 1.73 10.67
N ILE A 198 9.20 1.86 9.38
CA ILE A 198 9.63 0.97 8.33
C ILE A 198 10.29 1.80 7.25
N GLY A 199 11.60 1.63 7.07
CA GLY A 199 12.38 2.31 6.04
C GLY A 199 13.14 1.32 5.18
N GLY A 200 14.13 1.80 4.41
CA GLY A 200 14.93 1.00 3.50
C GLY A 200 14.24 0.76 2.16
N SER A 201 14.20 -0.49 1.69
CA SER A 201 13.52 -0.88 0.46
C SER A 201 12.67 -2.13 0.68
N PHE A 202 11.82 -2.49 -0.28
CA PHE A 202 11.03 -3.74 -0.21
C PHE A 202 11.89 -4.98 -0.12
N THR A 203 13.05 -4.99 -0.78
CA THR A 203 13.99 -6.11 -0.77
C THR A 203 14.84 -6.16 0.49
N SER A 204 15.07 -5.00 1.13
CA SER A 204 15.88 -4.83 2.34
C SER A 204 15.22 -3.83 3.30
N PRO A 205 14.06 -4.20 3.90
CA PRO A 205 13.36 -3.32 4.84
C PRO A 205 14.14 -3.18 6.14
N LYS A 206 14.00 -2.02 6.78
CA LYS A 206 14.51 -1.72 8.11
C LYS A 206 13.34 -1.41 9.01
N VAL A 207 12.99 -2.34 9.88
CA VAL A 207 11.91 -2.16 10.86
C VAL A 207 12.51 -1.69 12.17
N SER A 208 11.95 -0.64 12.75
CA SER A 208 12.28 -0.12 14.07
C SER A 208 11.01 -0.01 14.89
N ILE A 209 11.03 -0.62 16.07
CA ILE A 209 9.95 -0.52 17.06
C ILE A 209 10.52 0.21 18.27
N ASP A 210 9.88 1.33 18.66
CA ASP A 210 10.34 2.05 19.85
C ASP A 210 9.95 1.31 21.12
N THR A 211 10.96 0.64 21.68
CA THR A 211 10.85 -0.06 22.95
C THR A 211 11.17 0.81 24.16
N LYS A 212 11.63 2.07 23.98
CA LYS A 212 11.90 2.99 25.09
C LYS A 212 10.63 3.49 25.76
N SER A 213 9.56 3.67 24.99
CA SER A 213 8.23 3.91 25.56
C SER A 213 7.76 2.71 26.41
N MET A 214 8.24 1.50 26.09
CA MET A 214 8.00 0.28 26.88
C MET A 214 8.61 0.37 28.28
N ALA A 215 9.87 0.82 28.38
CA ALA A 215 10.57 0.90 29.67
C ALA A 215 9.95 2.00 30.56
N ASN A 216 9.58 3.14 29.99
CA ASN A 216 9.00 4.25 30.73
C ASN A 216 7.59 3.93 31.25
N GLN A 217 6.73 3.31 30.43
CA GLN A 217 5.39 2.90 30.85
C GLN A 217 5.44 1.76 31.89
N ALA A 218 6.41 0.84 31.76
CA ALA A 218 6.61 -0.21 32.78
C ALA A 218 7.07 0.38 34.11
N VAL A 219 7.90 1.43 34.10
CA VAL A 219 8.35 2.14 35.32
C VAL A 219 7.20 2.92 35.93
N GLU A 220 6.38 3.62 35.14
CA GLU A 220 5.18 4.32 35.64
C GLU A 220 4.16 3.33 36.25
N ALA A 221 3.89 2.22 35.58
CA ALA A 221 2.97 1.19 36.09
C ALA A 221 3.45 0.53 37.40
N VAL A 222 4.76 0.41 37.60
CA VAL A 222 5.34 -0.07 38.86
C VAL A 222 5.27 1.00 39.95
N ALA A 223 5.48 2.27 39.59
CA ALA A 223 5.37 3.39 40.53
C ALA A 223 3.94 3.60 41.02
N ASP A 224 2.96 3.54 40.12
CA ASP A 224 1.52 3.65 40.45
C ASP A 224 1.06 2.49 41.35
N LYS A 225 1.59 1.29 41.14
CA LYS A 225 1.27 0.13 41.97
C LYS A 225 1.87 0.26 43.37
N ALA A 226 3.09 0.76 43.48
CA ALA A 226 3.74 1.03 44.76
C ALA A 226 3.04 2.14 45.57
N VAL A 227 2.48 3.16 44.91
CA VAL A 227 1.69 4.20 45.54
C VAL A 227 0.32 3.69 46.00
N SER A 228 -0.31 2.80 45.25
CA SER A 228 -1.63 2.24 45.60
C SER A 228 -1.58 1.20 46.72
N GLU A 229 -0.40 0.60 46.99
CA GLU A 229 -0.19 -0.35 48.12
C GLU A 229 0.24 0.33 49.42
N LEU A 230 0.51 1.64 49.39
CA LEU A 230 0.92 2.43 50.56
C LEU A 230 -0.18 3.37 51.07
N GLY A 231 -1.35 3.38 50.49
CA GLY A 231 -2.54 4.16 50.89
C GLY A 231 -3.68 3.23 51.29
#